data_ca5136c39781352cdda0068dd94cf6c2
#
_entry.id   ca5136c39781352cdda0068dd94cf6c2
#
_cell.length_a   1.000
_cell.length_b   1.000
_cell.length_c   1.000
_cell.angle_alpha   90.00
_cell.angle_beta   90.00
_cell.angle_gamma   90.00
#
_symmetry.space_group_name_H-M   'P 1'
#
loop_
_entity.id
_entity.type
_entity.pdbx_description
1 polymer ?
#
loop_
_entity_poly.entity_id
_entity_poly.type
_entity_poly.pdbx_seq_one_letter_code
_entity_poly.pdbx_strand_id
1 'polypeptide(L)'
;MKEIFLLKLGEIVLKGANKRQFENKLRQNVRRRMKKYGNFDVYILQSTVYVEPMDEEADVDGAWEACRSIFGVVSLCRCRHCEKDLDAIFAAIENYLGDDLDCAQSFKVESKRSDKRFPLTSIQLSQEIGGRLAEAHPGVEVDVHHPDYTVYVEVRDLSAYVHGPAEPGAGGLPTGVGGRAMVLLSGGIDSPVAAYMMAKRGVEVEAVHFFSYPYTSQLAKDKVIELARLVTKYSGRMTVNVVSFTEIQEAIRDNCPEEFFTLIMRRFMMEIAQRIAKGDGCGALITGENLGQVASQTMEAMTVTGAVVDIPIFMPLVGMDKKDIISIAREIGTLDTSILPYEDCCTVFTPKHPKTKPTLGQVVNAEKKLDREALIARALENVEKIKVTYHDEPLL
;
A
#
# COMPACT_ATOMS: atom_id res chain seq x y z
N MET A 1 -20.68 24.69 -9.85
CA MET A 1 -20.62 23.95 -8.54
C MET A 1 -19.31 23.18 -8.54
N LYS A 2 -18.54 23.17 -7.42
CA LYS A 2 -17.26 22.46 -7.35
C LYS A 2 -17.50 20.99 -7.00
N GLU A 3 -16.74 20.10 -7.63
CA GLU A 3 -16.70 18.68 -7.30
C GLU A 3 -15.80 18.46 -6.07
N ILE A 4 -16.20 17.60 -5.15
CA ILE A 4 -15.45 17.27 -3.94
C ILE A 4 -15.40 15.74 -3.75
N PHE A 5 -14.43 15.26 -2.97
CA PHE A 5 -14.33 13.84 -2.67
C PHE A 5 -14.70 13.58 -1.21
N LEU A 6 -15.51 12.55 -1.00
CA LEU A 6 -15.82 12.02 0.34
C LEU A 6 -15.10 10.68 0.50
N LEU A 7 -14.10 10.65 1.38
CA LEU A 7 -13.34 9.43 1.68
C LEU A 7 -13.85 8.86 3.00
N LYS A 8 -14.46 7.69 2.96
CA LYS A 8 -15.01 7.02 4.14
C LYS A 8 -13.93 6.24 4.89
N LEU A 9 -13.91 6.37 6.22
CA LEU A 9 -12.95 5.68 7.07
C LEU A 9 -13.36 4.23 7.29
N GLY A 10 -12.38 3.31 7.28
CA GLY A 10 -12.58 1.89 7.58
C GLY A 10 -12.35 1.58 9.08
N GLU A 11 -11.37 0.72 9.37
CA GLU A 11 -11.02 0.26 10.73
C GLU A 11 -10.73 1.38 11.74
N ILE A 12 -10.42 2.58 11.27
CA ILE A 12 -10.15 3.75 12.12
C ILE A 12 -11.32 4.06 13.04
N VAL A 13 -12.55 3.85 12.56
CA VAL A 13 -13.78 4.12 13.34
C VAL A 13 -13.83 3.29 14.62
N LEU A 14 -13.18 2.11 14.63
CA LEU A 14 -13.17 1.17 15.75
C LEU A 14 -12.06 1.44 16.78
N LYS A 15 -11.20 2.46 16.59
CA LYS A 15 -9.98 2.68 17.39
C LYS A 15 -10.20 3.32 18.77
N GLY A 16 -11.43 3.56 19.21
CA GLY A 16 -11.74 4.09 20.52
C GLY A 16 -10.96 5.39 20.85
N ALA A 17 -10.27 5.43 21.97
CA ALA A 17 -9.51 6.61 22.43
C ALA A 17 -8.42 7.09 21.47
N ASN A 18 -7.85 6.19 20.66
CA ASN A 18 -6.78 6.51 19.72
C ASN A 18 -7.30 7.01 18.36
N LYS A 19 -8.61 7.00 18.11
CA LYS A 19 -9.23 7.37 16.83
C LYS A 19 -8.69 8.69 16.28
N ARG A 20 -8.60 9.73 17.10
CA ARG A 20 -8.13 11.07 16.69
C ARG A 20 -6.70 11.06 16.16
N GLN A 21 -5.83 10.22 16.70
CA GLN A 21 -4.45 10.08 16.23
C GLN A 21 -4.42 9.48 14.81
N PHE A 22 -5.21 8.44 14.57
CA PHE A 22 -5.32 7.79 13.26
C PHE A 22 -5.95 8.73 12.21
N GLU A 23 -7.01 9.45 12.58
CA GLU A 23 -7.65 10.46 11.71
C GLU A 23 -6.66 11.56 11.32
N ASN A 24 -5.91 12.10 12.29
CA ASN A 24 -4.90 13.12 12.03
C ASN A 24 -3.80 12.61 11.08
N LYS A 25 -3.34 11.37 11.26
CA LYS A 25 -2.34 10.77 10.38
C LYS A 25 -2.88 10.57 8.96
N LEU A 26 -4.12 10.08 8.83
CA LEU A 26 -4.78 9.95 7.53
C LEU A 26 -4.89 11.30 6.84
N ARG A 27 -5.41 12.33 7.53
CA ARG A 27 -5.50 13.69 7.00
C ARG A 27 -4.15 14.21 6.49
N GLN A 28 -3.07 14.00 7.25
CA GLN A 28 -1.72 14.36 6.84
C GLN A 28 -1.28 13.61 5.57
N ASN A 29 -1.58 12.31 5.48
CA ASN A 29 -1.24 11.50 4.31
C ASN A 29 -2.01 11.97 3.07
N VAL A 30 -3.33 12.24 3.20
CA VAL A 30 -4.14 12.79 2.11
C VAL A 30 -3.61 14.17 1.68
N ARG A 31 -3.42 15.11 2.62
CA ARG A 31 -2.86 16.45 2.31
C ARG A 31 -1.53 16.39 1.57
N ARG A 32 -0.62 15.50 2.01
CA ARG A 32 0.67 15.31 1.35
C ARG A 32 0.51 14.80 -0.08
N ARG A 33 -0.43 13.88 -0.31
CA ARG A 33 -0.71 13.32 -1.63
C ARG A 33 -1.31 14.39 -2.57
N MET A 34 -2.25 15.15 -2.09
CA MET A 34 -2.95 16.20 -2.87
C MET A 34 -2.03 17.32 -3.37
N LYS A 35 -0.95 17.63 -2.65
CA LYS A 35 0.00 18.71 -3.05
C LYS A 35 0.55 18.61 -4.47
N LYS A 36 0.53 17.43 -5.07
CA LYS A 36 1.00 17.22 -6.45
C LYS A 36 -0.05 17.54 -7.53
N TYR A 37 -1.31 17.60 -7.11
CA TYR A 37 -2.44 17.79 -8.01
C TYR A 37 -3.06 19.18 -7.90
N GLY A 38 -2.49 20.06 -7.09
CA GLY A 38 -2.97 21.41 -6.89
C GLY A 38 -3.28 21.74 -5.45
N ASN A 39 -4.04 22.82 -5.26
CA ASN A 39 -4.45 23.30 -3.95
C ASN A 39 -5.78 22.69 -3.55
N PHE A 40 -5.75 21.82 -2.52
CA PHE A 40 -6.93 21.17 -1.97
C PHE A 40 -7.05 21.46 -0.48
N ASP A 41 -8.23 21.80 0.00
CA ASP A 41 -8.51 21.71 1.43
C ASP A 41 -8.88 20.29 1.81
N VAL A 42 -8.30 19.81 2.93
CA VAL A 42 -8.52 18.45 3.44
C VAL A 42 -8.85 18.51 4.92
N TYR A 43 -10.07 18.15 5.26
CA TYR A 43 -10.57 18.14 6.63
C TYR A 43 -11.37 16.87 6.94
N ILE A 44 -11.65 16.62 8.24
CA ILE A 44 -12.41 15.44 8.66
C ILE A 44 -13.62 15.91 9.47
N LEU A 45 -14.79 15.47 9.06
CA LEU A 45 -16.05 15.63 9.79
C LEU A 45 -16.79 14.30 9.84
N GLN A 46 -17.31 13.94 11.00
CA GLN A 46 -18.14 12.74 11.20
C GLN A 46 -17.55 11.47 10.55
N SER A 47 -16.24 11.22 10.79
CA SER A 47 -15.50 10.06 10.24
C SER A 47 -15.49 9.99 8.70
N THR A 48 -15.54 11.12 8.04
CA THR A 48 -15.36 11.25 6.59
C THR A 48 -14.27 12.30 6.33
N VAL A 49 -13.31 11.98 5.47
CA VAL A 49 -12.35 12.96 4.95
C VAL A 49 -12.98 13.64 3.75
N TYR A 50 -12.96 14.96 3.77
CA TYR A 50 -13.38 15.81 2.66
C TYR A 50 -12.13 16.30 1.95
N VAL A 51 -12.14 16.26 0.63
CA VAL A 51 -11.06 16.77 -0.23
C VAL A 51 -11.70 17.71 -1.24
N GLU A 52 -11.46 19.02 -1.08
CA GLU A 52 -12.09 20.07 -1.87
C GLU A 52 -11.04 20.83 -2.70
N PRO A 53 -11.18 20.93 -4.03
CA PRO A 53 -10.32 21.78 -4.83
C PRO A 53 -10.57 23.26 -4.48
N MET A 54 -9.50 24.00 -4.20
CA MET A 54 -9.58 25.42 -3.81
C MET A 54 -9.51 26.38 -5.01
N ASP A 55 -8.97 25.93 -6.13
CA ASP A 55 -8.85 26.67 -7.39
C ASP A 55 -9.31 25.82 -8.59
N GLU A 56 -9.42 26.47 -9.75
CA GLU A 56 -9.87 25.84 -11.00
C GLU A 56 -8.72 25.11 -11.73
N GLU A 57 -7.47 25.36 -11.34
CA GLU A 57 -6.27 24.76 -11.93
C GLU A 57 -5.93 23.40 -11.31
N ALA A 58 -6.63 23.01 -10.25
CA ALA A 58 -6.41 21.73 -9.59
C ALA A 58 -6.71 20.54 -10.53
N ASP A 59 -5.77 19.61 -10.62
CA ASP A 59 -5.98 18.33 -11.32
C ASP A 59 -6.88 17.41 -10.49
N VAL A 60 -8.19 17.55 -10.71
CA VAL A 60 -9.23 16.82 -9.97
C VAL A 60 -9.18 15.33 -10.29
N ASP A 61 -8.93 14.94 -11.55
CA ASP A 61 -8.88 13.54 -11.96
C ASP A 61 -7.64 12.82 -11.43
N GLY A 62 -6.49 13.43 -11.54
CA GLY A 62 -5.26 12.88 -10.95
C GLY A 62 -5.36 12.79 -9.42
N ALA A 63 -5.96 13.77 -8.75
CA ALA A 63 -6.21 13.74 -7.32
C ALA A 63 -7.17 12.60 -6.92
N TRP A 64 -8.22 12.36 -7.71
CA TRP A 64 -9.15 11.24 -7.52
C TRP A 64 -8.44 9.90 -7.57
N GLU A 65 -7.71 9.62 -8.65
CA GLU A 65 -6.94 8.39 -8.80
C GLU A 65 -5.94 8.19 -7.65
N ALA A 66 -5.30 9.26 -7.19
CA ALA A 66 -4.39 9.21 -6.06
C ALA A 66 -5.11 8.84 -4.75
N CYS A 67 -6.36 9.29 -4.54
CA CYS A 67 -7.14 8.96 -3.35
C CYS A 67 -7.47 7.47 -3.25
N ARG A 68 -7.64 6.76 -4.36
CA ARG A 68 -7.96 5.31 -4.41
C ARG A 68 -6.86 4.44 -3.79
N SER A 69 -5.61 4.91 -3.78
CA SER A 69 -4.46 4.18 -3.25
C SER A 69 -4.06 4.56 -1.82
N ILE A 70 -4.84 5.39 -1.12
CA ILE A 70 -4.51 5.85 0.24
C ILE A 70 -5.04 4.86 1.27
N PHE A 71 -4.13 4.25 2.05
CA PHE A 71 -4.50 3.38 3.16
C PHE A 71 -5.25 4.13 4.27
N GLY A 72 -6.30 3.48 4.81
CA GLY A 72 -7.23 4.04 5.77
C GLY A 72 -8.58 4.46 5.17
N VAL A 73 -8.68 4.54 3.84
CA VAL A 73 -9.88 4.83 3.08
C VAL A 73 -10.51 3.53 2.60
N VAL A 74 -11.74 3.22 3.01
CA VAL A 74 -12.44 1.97 2.64
C VAL A 74 -13.35 2.14 1.43
N SER A 75 -13.92 3.31 1.27
CA SER A 75 -14.67 3.69 0.07
C SER A 75 -14.58 5.20 -0.16
N LEU A 76 -14.75 5.59 -1.39
CA LEU A 76 -14.68 6.98 -1.81
C LEU A 76 -15.76 7.27 -2.85
N CYS A 77 -16.28 8.49 -2.85
CA CYS A 77 -17.19 8.97 -3.87
C CYS A 77 -16.86 10.41 -4.27
N ARG A 78 -16.96 10.68 -5.56
CA ARG A 78 -17.00 12.03 -6.11
C ARG A 78 -18.41 12.56 -5.91
N CYS A 79 -18.56 13.76 -5.44
CA CYS A 79 -19.86 14.34 -5.19
C CYS A 79 -19.90 15.84 -5.53
N ARG A 80 -21.12 16.31 -5.72
CA ARG A 80 -21.42 17.74 -5.74
C ARG A 80 -22.09 18.13 -4.44
N HIS A 81 -21.72 19.28 -3.90
CA HIS A 81 -22.42 19.86 -2.77
C HIS A 81 -23.41 20.93 -3.25
N CYS A 82 -24.52 21.04 -2.55
CA CYS A 82 -25.57 22.04 -2.80
C CYS A 82 -26.19 22.51 -1.49
N GLU A 83 -27.05 23.50 -1.56
CA GLU A 83 -27.86 23.95 -0.43
C GLU A 83 -28.79 22.82 0.05
N LYS A 84 -29.17 22.88 1.34
CA LYS A 84 -30.09 21.92 1.97
C LYS A 84 -31.53 22.28 1.67
N ASP A 85 -31.87 22.25 0.39
CA ASP A 85 -33.18 22.53 -0.17
C ASP A 85 -33.48 21.52 -1.26
N LEU A 86 -34.78 21.15 -1.41
CA LEU A 86 -35.20 20.11 -2.36
C LEU A 86 -34.91 20.47 -3.81
N ASP A 87 -35.16 21.73 -4.19
CA ASP A 87 -34.95 22.18 -5.57
C ASP A 87 -33.47 22.27 -5.91
N ALA A 88 -32.66 22.72 -4.94
CA ALA A 88 -31.19 22.73 -5.07
C ALA A 88 -30.61 21.33 -5.17
N ILE A 89 -31.09 20.36 -4.38
CA ILE A 89 -30.67 18.95 -4.43
C ILE A 89 -31.06 18.35 -5.78
N PHE A 90 -32.30 18.53 -6.23
CA PHE A 90 -32.77 18.04 -7.52
C PHE A 90 -31.93 18.60 -8.68
N ALA A 91 -31.74 19.92 -8.71
CA ALA A 91 -30.93 20.58 -9.74
C ALA A 91 -29.45 20.10 -9.72
N ALA A 92 -28.92 19.80 -8.54
CA ALA A 92 -27.56 19.27 -8.43
C ALA A 92 -27.46 17.84 -8.99
N ILE A 93 -28.48 17.00 -8.79
CA ILE A 93 -28.54 15.65 -9.36
C ILE A 93 -28.62 15.74 -10.88
N GLU A 94 -29.56 16.51 -11.42
CA GLU A 94 -29.75 16.68 -12.87
C GLU A 94 -28.45 17.14 -13.55
N ASN A 95 -27.80 18.15 -12.99
CA ASN A 95 -26.57 18.72 -13.58
C ASN A 95 -25.33 17.84 -13.43
N TYR A 96 -25.34 16.85 -12.54
CA TYR A 96 -24.14 16.06 -12.23
C TYR A 96 -24.28 14.58 -12.56
N LEU A 97 -25.48 14.02 -12.43
CA LEU A 97 -25.76 12.59 -12.61
C LEU A 97 -26.81 12.32 -13.69
N GLY A 98 -27.34 13.37 -14.35
CA GLY A 98 -28.39 13.22 -15.36
C GLY A 98 -27.99 12.32 -16.51
N ASP A 99 -26.79 12.51 -17.06
CA ASP A 99 -26.25 11.67 -18.15
C ASP A 99 -26.09 10.20 -17.72
N ASP A 100 -25.65 9.95 -16.48
CA ASP A 100 -25.51 8.59 -15.93
C ASP A 100 -26.89 7.93 -15.76
N LEU A 101 -27.89 8.72 -15.31
CA LEU A 101 -29.28 8.26 -15.17
C LEU A 101 -29.87 7.90 -16.53
N ASP A 102 -29.67 8.73 -17.55
CA ASP A 102 -30.18 8.47 -18.90
C ASP A 102 -29.57 7.22 -19.54
N CYS A 103 -28.36 6.81 -19.10
CA CYS A 103 -27.70 5.58 -19.55
C CYS A 103 -28.18 4.32 -18.79
N ALA A 104 -28.88 4.46 -17.66
CA ALA A 104 -29.34 3.36 -16.83
C ALA A 104 -30.69 2.80 -17.31
N GLN A 105 -30.97 1.53 -17.06
CA GLN A 105 -32.28 0.93 -17.29
C GLN A 105 -33.22 1.17 -16.12
N SER A 106 -32.69 1.19 -14.91
CA SER A 106 -33.44 1.43 -13.69
C SER A 106 -32.65 2.17 -12.63
N PHE A 107 -33.34 2.90 -11.76
CA PHE A 107 -32.67 3.62 -10.69
C PHE A 107 -33.44 3.56 -9.36
N LYS A 108 -32.72 3.90 -8.29
CA LYS A 108 -33.30 4.29 -7.00
C LYS A 108 -32.59 5.51 -6.42
N VAL A 109 -33.26 6.18 -5.48
CA VAL A 109 -32.64 7.22 -4.64
C VAL A 109 -32.46 6.67 -3.23
N GLU A 110 -31.26 6.78 -2.70
CA GLU A 110 -30.93 6.43 -1.31
C GLU A 110 -30.44 7.66 -0.55
N SER A 111 -31.20 8.09 0.45
CA SER A 111 -30.90 9.31 1.20
C SER A 111 -30.44 9.01 2.62
N LYS A 112 -29.45 9.77 3.09
CA LYS A 112 -28.97 9.80 4.48
C LYS A 112 -29.08 11.21 5.03
N ARG A 113 -29.64 11.34 6.25
CA ARG A 113 -29.84 12.62 6.92
C ARG A 113 -29.14 12.61 8.27
N SER A 114 -28.02 13.34 8.39
CA SER A 114 -27.34 13.60 9.66
C SER A 114 -27.91 14.84 10.36
N ASP A 115 -28.22 15.90 9.60
CA ASP A 115 -28.86 17.11 10.14
C ASP A 115 -30.37 16.89 10.38
N LYS A 116 -30.72 16.70 11.64
CA LYS A 116 -32.13 16.49 12.06
C LYS A 116 -33.01 17.73 11.89
N ARG A 117 -32.47 18.91 11.63
CA ARG A 117 -33.21 20.14 11.36
C ARG A 117 -33.78 20.19 9.95
N PHE A 118 -33.27 19.38 9.03
CA PHE A 118 -33.84 19.25 7.69
C PHE A 118 -35.28 18.69 7.77
N PRO A 119 -36.25 19.27 7.07
CA PRO A 119 -37.66 18.98 7.32
C PRO A 119 -38.07 17.55 6.98
N LEU A 120 -37.48 16.92 5.97
CA LEU A 120 -37.80 15.57 5.53
C LEU A 120 -36.94 14.51 6.24
N THR A 121 -37.54 13.36 6.50
CA THR A 121 -36.80 12.14 6.89
C THR A 121 -36.03 11.60 5.67
N SER A 122 -35.08 10.70 5.91
CA SER A 122 -34.34 10.07 4.80
C SER A 122 -35.27 9.35 3.81
N ILE A 123 -36.30 8.66 4.31
CA ILE A 123 -37.28 7.96 3.47
C ILE A 123 -38.07 8.94 2.64
N GLN A 124 -38.60 10.00 3.26
CA GLN A 124 -39.37 11.03 2.55
C GLN A 124 -38.54 11.75 1.50
N LEU A 125 -37.26 12.04 1.82
CA LEU A 125 -36.33 12.66 0.87
C LEU A 125 -36.06 11.74 -0.33
N SER A 126 -35.85 10.45 -0.10
CA SER A 126 -35.68 9.48 -1.20
C SER A 126 -36.93 9.38 -2.08
N GLN A 127 -38.14 9.39 -1.48
CA GLN A 127 -39.39 9.32 -2.22
C GLN A 127 -39.62 10.59 -3.06
N GLU A 128 -39.42 11.76 -2.46
CA GLU A 128 -39.63 13.04 -3.11
C GLU A 128 -38.66 13.24 -4.29
N ILE A 129 -37.39 13.04 -4.08
CA ILE A 129 -36.39 13.16 -5.15
C ILE A 129 -36.60 12.06 -6.20
N GLY A 130 -36.87 10.81 -5.78
CA GLY A 130 -37.14 9.70 -6.70
C GLY A 130 -38.35 9.96 -7.60
N GLY A 131 -39.44 10.53 -7.07
CA GLY A 131 -40.60 10.93 -7.86
C GLY A 131 -40.29 11.99 -8.91
N ARG A 132 -39.54 13.04 -8.52
CA ARG A 132 -39.11 14.10 -9.45
C ARG A 132 -38.20 13.58 -10.56
N LEU A 133 -37.26 12.68 -10.21
CA LEU A 133 -36.37 12.06 -11.21
C LEU A 133 -37.12 11.15 -12.17
N ALA A 134 -38.13 10.39 -11.69
CA ALA A 134 -38.97 9.57 -12.55
C ALA A 134 -39.79 10.40 -13.56
N GLU A 135 -40.21 11.60 -13.16
CA GLU A 135 -40.89 12.54 -14.07
C GLU A 135 -39.91 13.15 -15.10
N ALA A 136 -38.69 13.47 -14.68
CA ALA A 136 -37.66 14.06 -15.54
C ALA A 136 -37.04 13.04 -16.51
N HIS A 137 -36.92 11.77 -16.11
CA HIS A 137 -36.32 10.67 -16.88
C HIS A 137 -37.35 9.57 -17.16
N PRO A 138 -38.38 9.79 -17.99
CA PRO A 138 -39.49 8.84 -18.21
C PRO A 138 -39.03 7.54 -18.92
N GLY A 139 -37.82 7.48 -19.44
CA GLY A 139 -37.22 6.28 -20.04
C GLY A 139 -36.54 5.34 -19.05
N VAL A 140 -36.42 5.72 -17.77
CA VAL A 140 -35.67 4.95 -16.74
C VAL A 140 -36.68 4.49 -15.67
N GLU A 141 -36.73 3.18 -15.41
CA GLU A 141 -37.65 2.61 -14.43
C GLU A 141 -37.19 2.83 -12.98
N VAL A 142 -38.13 2.97 -12.04
CA VAL A 142 -37.81 3.00 -10.61
C VAL A 142 -37.79 1.57 -10.07
N ASP A 143 -36.59 1.06 -9.70
CA ASP A 143 -36.44 -0.23 -9.05
C ASP A 143 -35.70 -0.08 -7.71
N VAL A 144 -36.45 -0.20 -6.60
CA VAL A 144 -35.90 -0.06 -5.24
C VAL A 144 -35.14 -1.28 -4.74
N HIS A 145 -35.26 -2.44 -5.41
CA HIS A 145 -34.68 -3.71 -4.99
C HIS A 145 -33.40 -4.05 -5.76
N HIS A 146 -33.43 -3.91 -7.09
CA HIS A 146 -32.34 -4.26 -8.00
C HIS A 146 -32.06 -3.15 -9.01
N PRO A 147 -31.77 -1.91 -8.56
CA PRO A 147 -31.52 -0.81 -9.46
C PRO A 147 -30.21 -0.99 -10.22
N ASP A 148 -30.21 -0.58 -11.46
CA ASP A 148 -29.01 -0.48 -12.28
C ASP A 148 -28.10 0.67 -11.81
N TYR A 149 -28.74 1.80 -11.43
CA TYR A 149 -28.04 2.95 -10.88
C TYR A 149 -28.66 3.43 -9.55
N THR A 150 -27.81 3.82 -8.59
CA THR A 150 -28.27 4.39 -7.32
C THR A 150 -27.78 5.81 -7.16
N VAL A 151 -28.72 6.75 -7.04
CA VAL A 151 -28.44 8.14 -6.68
C VAL A 151 -28.41 8.27 -5.17
N TYR A 152 -27.31 8.77 -4.63
CA TYR A 152 -27.15 9.00 -3.19
C TYR A 152 -27.30 10.48 -2.87
N VAL A 153 -28.11 10.77 -1.83
CA VAL A 153 -28.30 12.12 -1.27
C VAL A 153 -27.93 12.10 0.21
N GLU A 154 -26.88 12.82 0.59
CA GLU A 154 -26.46 12.93 1.98
C GLU A 154 -26.71 14.36 2.50
N VAL A 155 -27.73 14.56 3.35
CA VAL A 155 -27.95 15.85 4.04
C VAL A 155 -27.15 15.86 5.33
N ARG A 156 -26.12 16.70 5.39
CA ARG A 156 -25.20 16.84 6.52
C ARG A 156 -25.31 18.23 7.16
N ASP A 157 -24.51 18.50 8.19
CA ASP A 157 -24.64 19.76 8.97
C ASP A 157 -24.43 21.02 8.12
N LEU A 158 -23.45 21.02 7.21
CA LEU A 158 -23.07 22.18 6.40
C LEU A 158 -23.86 22.27 5.07
N SER A 159 -23.97 21.18 4.34
CA SER A 159 -24.52 21.12 2.99
C SER A 159 -25.23 19.81 2.72
N ALA A 160 -25.95 19.72 1.61
CA ALA A 160 -26.34 18.47 1.00
C ALA A 160 -25.30 18.05 -0.04
N TYR A 161 -25.13 16.74 -0.23
CA TYR A 161 -24.17 16.13 -1.15
C TYR A 161 -24.90 15.11 -2.01
N VAL A 162 -24.66 15.17 -3.31
CA VAL A 162 -25.22 14.23 -4.28
C VAL A 162 -24.09 13.47 -4.98
N HIS A 163 -24.26 12.17 -5.13
CA HIS A 163 -23.25 11.33 -5.79
C HIS A 163 -23.85 10.02 -6.31
N GLY A 164 -23.18 9.39 -7.25
CA GLY A 164 -23.43 8.03 -7.72
C GLY A 164 -22.88 6.97 -6.75
N PRO A 165 -22.73 5.72 -7.20
CA PRO A 165 -22.16 4.64 -6.43
C PRO A 165 -20.75 4.97 -5.92
N ALA A 166 -20.45 4.53 -4.69
CA ALA A 166 -19.12 4.70 -4.12
C ALA A 166 -18.15 3.63 -4.68
N GLU A 167 -16.90 4.04 -4.92
CA GLU A 167 -15.84 3.14 -5.32
C GLU A 167 -15.09 2.56 -4.12
N PRO A 168 -14.52 1.34 -4.22
CA PRO A 168 -13.69 0.77 -3.18
C PRO A 168 -12.35 1.51 -3.07
N GLY A 169 -11.94 1.81 -1.84
CA GLY A 169 -10.61 2.35 -1.52
C GLY A 169 -9.62 1.26 -1.13
N ALA A 170 -8.38 1.64 -0.86
CA ALA A 170 -7.30 0.72 -0.50
C ALA A 170 -7.50 0.00 0.85
N GLY A 171 -8.41 0.50 1.71
CA GLY A 171 -8.65 -0.07 3.03
C GLY A 171 -7.47 0.06 3.99
N GLY A 172 -7.39 -0.81 4.99
CA GLY A 172 -6.27 -0.86 5.93
C GLY A 172 -6.21 0.29 6.92
N LEU A 173 -4.99 0.64 7.36
CA LEU A 173 -4.70 1.69 8.32
C LEU A 173 -3.78 2.76 7.71
N PRO A 174 -3.87 4.02 8.14
CA PRO A 174 -3.01 5.08 7.62
C PRO A 174 -1.53 4.76 7.81
N THR A 175 -0.74 4.82 6.75
CA THR A 175 0.71 4.59 6.81
C THR A 175 1.36 5.49 7.87
N GLY A 176 2.19 4.90 8.71
CA GLY A 176 2.93 5.57 9.79
C GLY A 176 2.24 5.56 11.15
N VAL A 177 1.09 4.88 11.32
CA VAL A 177 0.47 4.65 12.64
C VAL A 177 0.99 3.38 13.31
N GLY A 178 1.52 2.43 12.53
CA GLY A 178 2.06 1.13 12.98
C GLY A 178 3.56 1.12 13.24
N GLY A 179 4.19 2.30 13.32
CA GLY A 179 5.65 2.40 13.43
C GLY A 179 6.36 2.28 12.08
N ARG A 180 7.68 2.04 12.12
CA ARG A 180 8.54 1.91 10.95
C ARG A 180 9.21 0.55 10.93
N ALA A 181 9.32 -0.08 9.75
CA ALA A 181 10.01 -1.35 9.57
C ALA A 181 10.78 -1.36 8.24
N MET A 182 11.80 -2.23 8.17
CA MET A 182 12.67 -2.35 7.00
C MET A 182 12.39 -3.66 6.28
N VAL A 183 12.03 -3.60 5.00
CA VAL A 183 11.85 -4.78 4.15
C VAL A 183 13.15 -5.15 3.47
N LEU A 184 13.50 -6.44 3.47
CA LEU A 184 14.52 -7.00 2.59
C LEU A 184 13.91 -7.11 1.19
N LEU A 185 14.17 -6.10 0.34
CA LEU A 185 13.56 -5.98 -0.98
C LEU A 185 14.44 -6.62 -2.05
N SER A 186 13.84 -7.53 -2.81
CA SER A 186 14.45 -8.24 -3.93
C SER A 186 13.70 -7.95 -5.23
N GLY A 187 14.25 -8.37 -6.37
CA GLY A 187 13.58 -8.28 -7.68
C GLY A 187 12.49 -9.34 -7.90
N GLY A 188 12.21 -10.21 -6.92
CA GLY A 188 11.17 -11.23 -7.00
C GLY A 188 9.76 -10.69 -6.68
N ILE A 189 8.76 -11.57 -6.84
CA ILE A 189 7.34 -11.25 -6.64
C ILE A 189 7.00 -11.00 -5.17
N ASP A 190 7.63 -11.73 -4.24
CA ASP A 190 7.18 -11.86 -2.86
C ASP A 190 7.48 -10.62 -2.00
N SER A 191 8.69 -10.08 -2.09
CA SER A 191 9.11 -8.99 -1.20
C SER A 191 8.34 -7.66 -1.42
N PRO A 192 7.98 -7.25 -2.66
CA PRO A 192 7.10 -6.08 -2.87
C PRO A 192 5.70 -6.29 -2.29
N VAL A 193 5.14 -7.51 -2.41
CA VAL A 193 3.84 -7.86 -1.83
C VAL A 193 3.91 -7.81 -0.30
N ALA A 194 4.98 -8.34 0.31
CA ALA A 194 5.19 -8.24 1.75
C ALA A 194 5.26 -6.79 2.23
N ALA A 195 5.98 -5.93 1.51
CA ALA A 195 6.06 -4.49 1.79
C ALA A 195 4.68 -3.82 1.74
N TYR A 196 3.91 -4.09 0.67
CA TYR A 196 2.54 -3.59 0.52
C TYR A 196 1.63 -4.03 1.67
N MET A 197 1.64 -5.32 2.02
CA MET A 197 0.79 -5.86 3.08
C MET A 197 1.08 -5.21 4.43
N MET A 198 2.36 -4.99 4.77
CA MET A 198 2.73 -4.31 6.01
C MET A 198 2.41 -2.83 5.98
N ALA A 199 2.60 -2.15 4.84
CA ALA A 199 2.17 -0.76 4.65
C ALA A 199 0.65 -0.60 4.83
N LYS A 200 -0.15 -1.58 4.33
CA LYS A 200 -1.62 -1.64 4.52
C LYS A 200 -2.01 -1.76 6.00
N ARG A 201 -1.14 -2.31 6.86
CA ARG A 201 -1.33 -2.33 8.33
C ARG A 201 -0.81 -1.09 9.04
N GLY A 202 -0.49 -0.05 8.28
CA GLY A 202 -0.09 1.26 8.82
C GLY A 202 1.41 1.39 9.08
N VAL A 203 2.23 0.44 8.67
CA VAL A 203 3.69 0.50 8.82
C VAL A 203 4.29 1.46 7.79
N GLU A 204 5.19 2.36 8.23
CA GLU A 204 6.06 3.12 7.33
C GLU A 204 7.21 2.19 6.92
N VAL A 205 7.28 1.83 5.63
CA VAL A 205 8.23 0.83 5.13
C VAL A 205 9.44 1.53 4.51
N GLU A 206 10.63 1.17 5.01
CA GLU A 206 11.92 1.43 4.39
C GLU A 206 12.47 0.12 3.81
N ALA A 207 13.41 0.17 2.87
CA ALA A 207 13.92 -1.02 2.22
C ALA A 207 15.45 -1.14 2.34
N VAL A 208 15.93 -2.39 2.36
CA VAL A 208 17.32 -2.74 2.11
C VAL A 208 17.36 -3.70 0.93
N HIS A 209 18.27 -3.43 -0.01
CA HIS A 209 18.59 -4.27 -1.16
C HIS A 209 20.06 -4.65 -1.16
N PHE A 210 20.34 -5.93 -1.42
CA PHE A 210 21.70 -6.46 -1.51
C PHE A 210 22.10 -6.60 -2.98
N PHE A 211 23.15 -5.88 -3.37
CA PHE A 211 23.60 -5.80 -4.75
C PHE A 211 25.00 -6.41 -4.91
N SER A 212 25.17 -7.31 -5.87
CA SER A 212 26.37 -8.13 -6.03
C SER A 212 27.05 -7.89 -7.38
N TYR A 213 27.41 -6.64 -7.68
CA TYR A 213 28.20 -6.32 -8.86
C TYR A 213 29.61 -6.97 -8.77
N PRO A 214 30.17 -7.57 -9.86
CA PRO A 214 29.65 -7.62 -11.23
C PRO A 214 28.73 -8.82 -11.53
N TYR A 215 28.43 -9.67 -10.55
CA TYR A 215 27.60 -10.87 -10.76
C TYR A 215 26.15 -10.55 -11.06
N THR A 216 25.62 -9.46 -10.51
CA THR A 216 24.29 -8.94 -10.89
C THR A 216 24.44 -7.65 -11.70
N SER A 217 23.55 -7.45 -12.68
CA SER A 217 23.58 -6.30 -13.57
C SER A 217 23.01 -5.04 -12.92
N GLN A 218 23.33 -3.86 -13.49
CA GLN A 218 22.67 -2.61 -13.10
C GLN A 218 21.16 -2.69 -13.30
N LEU A 219 20.68 -3.35 -14.38
CA LEU A 219 19.25 -3.56 -14.63
C LEU A 219 18.55 -4.37 -13.53
N ALA A 220 19.27 -5.26 -12.84
CA ALA A 220 18.73 -5.96 -11.66
C ALA A 220 18.50 -4.99 -10.49
N LYS A 221 19.44 -4.05 -10.26
CA LYS A 221 19.25 -2.98 -9.27
C LYS A 221 18.11 -2.04 -9.65
N ASP A 222 18.05 -1.60 -10.91
CA ASP A 222 17.01 -0.71 -11.42
C ASP A 222 15.63 -1.34 -11.29
N LYS A 223 15.51 -2.66 -11.54
CA LYS A 223 14.29 -3.45 -11.31
C LYS A 223 13.81 -3.35 -9.85
N VAL A 224 14.71 -3.46 -8.87
CA VAL A 224 14.34 -3.38 -7.46
C VAL A 224 13.90 -1.96 -7.07
N ILE A 225 14.57 -0.93 -7.60
CA ILE A 225 14.17 0.46 -7.38
C ILE A 225 12.80 0.73 -8.01
N GLU A 226 12.54 0.19 -9.20
CA GLU A 226 11.23 0.30 -9.85
C GLU A 226 10.13 -0.40 -9.02
N LEU A 227 10.39 -1.60 -8.49
CA LEU A 227 9.46 -2.28 -7.59
C LEU A 227 9.17 -1.45 -6.32
N ALA A 228 10.21 -0.82 -5.73
CA ALA A 228 10.04 0.11 -4.62
C ALA A 228 9.14 1.29 -5.02
N ARG A 229 9.37 1.89 -6.21
CA ARG A 229 8.56 2.98 -6.76
C ARG A 229 7.08 2.59 -6.86
N LEU A 230 6.77 1.42 -7.41
CA LEU A 230 5.41 0.91 -7.53
C LEU A 230 4.74 0.71 -6.17
N VAL A 231 5.44 0.17 -5.17
CA VAL A 231 4.92 0.03 -3.80
C VAL A 231 4.62 1.39 -3.18
N THR A 232 5.41 2.45 -3.50
CA THR A 232 5.18 3.78 -2.94
C THR A 232 3.91 4.46 -3.44
N LYS A 233 3.26 3.94 -4.50
CA LYS A 233 1.89 4.33 -4.86
C LYS A 233 0.95 4.25 -3.66
N TYR A 234 1.15 3.26 -2.79
CA TYR A 234 0.34 3.01 -1.60
C TYR A 234 1.00 3.54 -0.33
N SER A 235 2.29 3.24 -0.11
CA SER A 235 3.02 3.63 1.11
C SER A 235 3.43 5.12 1.15
N GLY A 236 3.47 5.78 0.00
CA GLY A 236 3.73 7.20 -0.17
C GLY A 236 5.19 7.54 -0.49
N ARG A 237 6.15 6.97 0.22
CA ARG A 237 7.60 7.14 -0.01
C ARG A 237 8.35 5.97 0.62
N MET A 238 9.57 5.72 0.15
CA MET A 238 10.47 4.70 0.68
C MET A 238 11.91 5.16 0.48
N THR A 239 12.80 4.87 1.44
CA THR A 239 14.24 4.93 1.22
C THR A 239 14.73 3.51 0.98
N VAL A 240 15.42 3.28 -0.12
CA VAL A 240 16.08 2.01 -0.44
C VAL A 240 17.54 2.13 -0.09
N ASN A 241 18.00 1.33 0.87
CA ASN A 241 19.38 1.21 1.27
C ASN A 241 20.03 0.11 0.42
N VAL A 242 20.87 0.47 -0.54
CA VAL A 242 21.58 -0.49 -1.40
C VAL A 242 22.92 -0.82 -0.79
N VAL A 243 23.12 -2.11 -0.47
CA VAL A 243 24.30 -2.64 0.19
C VAL A 243 25.13 -3.44 -0.81
N SER A 244 26.42 -3.12 -0.98
CA SER A 244 27.34 -3.96 -1.75
C SER A 244 27.59 -5.28 -1.02
N PHE A 245 27.32 -6.40 -1.68
CA PHE A 245 27.29 -7.69 -1.03
C PHE A 245 28.27 -8.73 -1.60
N THR A 246 28.97 -8.39 -2.67
CA THR A 246 29.90 -9.26 -3.41
C THR A 246 30.99 -9.85 -2.52
N GLU A 247 31.68 -9.01 -1.73
CA GLU A 247 32.77 -9.45 -0.86
C GLU A 247 32.30 -10.53 0.14
N ILE A 248 31.13 -10.36 0.72
CA ILE A 248 30.56 -11.35 1.65
C ILE A 248 30.28 -12.67 0.94
N GLN A 249 29.68 -12.61 -0.27
CA GLN A 249 29.40 -13.83 -1.03
C GLN A 249 30.66 -14.57 -1.42
N GLU A 250 31.68 -13.87 -1.86
CA GLU A 250 33.00 -14.47 -2.19
C GLU A 250 33.64 -15.07 -0.94
N ALA A 251 33.65 -14.37 0.17
CA ALA A 251 34.16 -14.87 1.44
C ALA A 251 33.44 -16.17 1.89
N ILE A 252 32.13 -16.24 1.74
CA ILE A 252 31.35 -17.45 2.06
C ILE A 252 31.71 -18.59 1.10
N ARG A 253 31.74 -18.32 -0.22
CA ARG A 253 32.09 -19.31 -1.24
C ARG A 253 33.47 -19.93 -0.97
N ASP A 254 34.44 -19.12 -0.63
CA ASP A 254 35.85 -19.55 -0.51
C ASP A 254 36.16 -20.22 0.85
N ASN A 255 35.38 -19.98 1.90
CA ASN A 255 35.69 -20.41 3.26
C ASN A 255 34.66 -21.33 3.91
N CYS A 256 33.43 -21.46 3.34
CA CYS A 256 32.35 -22.21 3.94
C CYS A 256 31.95 -23.41 3.09
N PRO A 257 31.38 -24.49 3.69
CA PRO A 257 30.82 -25.61 2.92
C PRO A 257 29.64 -25.16 2.04
N GLU A 258 29.64 -25.60 0.78
CA GLU A 258 28.67 -25.19 -0.23
C GLU A 258 27.18 -25.39 0.23
N GLU A 259 26.89 -26.48 0.91
CA GLU A 259 25.53 -26.80 1.39
C GLU A 259 24.94 -25.73 2.33
N PHE A 260 25.79 -24.97 3.03
CA PHE A 260 25.39 -23.90 3.95
C PHE A 260 25.42 -22.50 3.34
N PHE A 261 25.87 -22.36 2.09
CA PHE A 261 26.07 -21.05 1.44
C PHE A 261 24.85 -20.11 1.61
N THR A 262 23.69 -20.54 1.17
CA THR A 262 22.46 -19.73 1.22
C THR A 262 22.05 -19.37 2.65
N LEU A 263 22.23 -20.29 3.61
CA LEU A 263 21.89 -20.04 5.01
C LEU A 263 22.80 -18.99 5.64
N ILE A 264 24.12 -19.11 5.44
CA ILE A 264 25.12 -18.15 5.96
C ILE A 264 24.91 -16.79 5.30
N MET A 265 24.73 -16.75 3.98
CA MET A 265 24.44 -15.54 3.22
C MET A 265 23.21 -14.81 3.79
N ARG A 266 22.11 -15.51 4.03
CA ARG A 266 20.89 -14.92 4.61
C ARG A 266 21.11 -14.43 6.04
N ARG A 267 21.94 -15.09 6.85
CA ARG A 267 22.28 -14.62 8.19
C ARG A 267 23.02 -13.27 8.14
N PHE A 268 23.96 -13.09 7.18
CA PHE A 268 24.60 -11.78 6.94
C PHE A 268 23.57 -10.73 6.50
N MET A 269 22.68 -11.06 5.55
CA MET A 269 21.63 -10.15 5.10
C MET A 269 20.72 -9.69 6.25
N MET A 270 20.27 -10.62 7.09
CA MET A 270 19.40 -10.31 8.23
C MET A 270 20.10 -9.43 9.26
N GLU A 271 21.36 -9.72 9.58
CA GLU A 271 22.12 -8.92 10.54
C GLU A 271 22.44 -7.51 10.02
N ILE A 272 22.87 -7.38 8.75
CA ILE A 272 23.10 -6.08 8.11
C ILE A 272 21.80 -5.28 8.05
N ALA A 273 20.69 -5.91 7.61
CA ALA A 273 19.38 -5.28 7.57
C ALA A 273 18.95 -4.75 8.94
N GLN A 274 19.16 -5.52 10.01
CA GLN A 274 18.87 -5.08 11.37
C GLN A 274 19.72 -3.88 11.81
N ARG A 275 21.02 -3.87 11.49
CA ARG A 275 21.90 -2.74 11.86
C ARG A 275 21.47 -1.45 11.15
N ILE A 276 21.15 -1.52 9.87
CA ILE A 276 20.60 -0.38 9.11
C ILE A 276 19.22 0.02 9.68
N ALA A 277 18.34 -0.95 9.92
CA ALA A 277 17.01 -0.73 10.47
C ALA A 277 17.04 0.04 11.80
N LYS A 278 17.91 -0.39 12.74
CA LYS A 278 18.10 0.30 14.02
C LYS A 278 18.64 1.72 13.83
N GLY A 279 19.58 1.92 12.91
CA GLY A 279 20.12 3.25 12.57
C GLY A 279 19.08 4.18 11.97
N ASP A 280 18.14 3.66 11.17
CA ASP A 280 17.07 4.43 10.53
C ASP A 280 15.79 4.50 11.38
N GLY A 281 15.81 4.00 12.64
CA GLY A 281 14.68 4.05 13.58
C GLY A 281 13.56 3.07 13.23
N CYS A 282 13.84 1.98 12.53
CA CYS A 282 12.91 0.89 12.27
C CYS A 282 12.89 -0.09 13.44
N GLY A 283 11.69 -0.46 13.90
CA GLY A 283 11.49 -1.37 15.03
C GLY A 283 11.34 -2.85 14.65
N ALA A 284 11.32 -3.18 13.35
CA ALA A 284 11.15 -4.54 12.85
C ALA A 284 11.78 -4.72 11.47
N LEU A 285 12.01 -5.98 11.08
CA LEU A 285 12.29 -6.38 9.70
C LEU A 285 11.02 -6.95 9.05
N ILE A 286 10.97 -6.89 7.71
CA ILE A 286 9.93 -7.51 6.89
C ILE A 286 10.62 -8.39 5.86
N THR A 287 10.17 -9.65 5.71
CA THR A 287 10.65 -10.55 4.67
C THR A 287 9.51 -11.08 3.83
N GLY A 288 9.80 -11.39 2.56
CA GLY A 288 8.87 -12.06 1.63
C GLY A 288 8.91 -13.59 1.73
N GLU A 289 9.34 -14.14 2.87
CA GLU A 289 9.45 -15.59 3.05
C GLU A 289 8.09 -16.28 3.10
N ASN A 290 8.03 -17.45 2.44
CA ASN A 290 6.86 -18.32 2.43
C ASN A 290 7.32 -19.73 2.77
N LEU A 291 6.63 -20.37 3.73
CA LEU A 291 7.02 -21.69 4.22
C LEU A 291 6.93 -22.75 3.11
N GLY A 292 8.04 -23.46 2.87
CA GLY A 292 8.10 -24.57 1.92
C GLY A 292 8.16 -24.18 0.44
N GLN A 293 8.26 -22.89 0.11
CA GLN A 293 8.32 -22.46 -1.29
C GLN A 293 9.67 -22.81 -1.95
N VAL A 294 10.78 -22.68 -1.24
CA VAL A 294 12.13 -23.05 -1.68
C VAL A 294 12.91 -23.74 -0.56
N ALA A 295 14.04 -24.37 -0.90
CA ALA A 295 14.85 -25.16 0.03
C ALA A 295 15.34 -24.38 1.27
N SER A 296 15.53 -23.07 1.16
CA SER A 296 15.93 -22.19 2.27
C SER A 296 14.75 -21.67 3.11
N GLN A 297 13.52 -22.05 2.79
CA GLN A 297 12.29 -21.63 3.49
C GLN A 297 11.62 -22.81 4.22
N THR A 298 12.42 -23.66 4.81
CA THR A 298 11.96 -24.65 5.79
C THR A 298 11.90 -24.01 7.19
N MET A 299 11.15 -24.59 8.10
CA MET A 299 11.06 -24.06 9.47
C MET A 299 12.43 -23.99 10.14
N GLU A 300 13.26 -25.01 9.97
CA GLU A 300 14.61 -25.09 10.51
C GLU A 300 15.52 -24.03 9.88
N ALA A 301 15.45 -23.84 8.55
CA ALA A 301 16.24 -22.82 7.85
C ALA A 301 15.86 -21.41 8.29
N MET A 302 14.56 -21.10 8.38
CA MET A 302 14.05 -19.81 8.84
C MET A 302 14.42 -19.54 10.30
N THR A 303 14.38 -20.56 11.16
CA THR A 303 14.83 -20.46 12.56
C THR A 303 16.31 -20.07 12.63
N VAL A 304 17.16 -20.72 11.84
CA VAL A 304 18.62 -20.48 11.84
C VAL A 304 18.96 -19.09 11.27
N THR A 305 18.28 -18.67 10.20
CA THR A 305 18.52 -17.36 9.57
C THR A 305 18.01 -16.22 10.45
N GLY A 306 16.88 -16.41 11.15
CA GLY A 306 16.35 -15.42 12.09
C GLY A 306 17.10 -15.30 13.41
N ALA A 307 17.92 -16.29 13.78
CA ALA A 307 18.60 -16.34 15.07
C ALA A 307 19.66 -15.23 15.28
N VAL A 308 20.03 -14.46 14.26
CA VAL A 308 20.95 -13.31 14.34
C VAL A 308 20.22 -11.99 14.58
N VAL A 309 18.90 -11.99 14.63
CA VAL A 309 18.05 -10.80 14.73
C VAL A 309 17.41 -10.76 16.12
N ASP A 310 17.46 -9.60 16.78
CA ASP A 310 16.86 -9.35 18.10
C ASP A 310 15.63 -8.42 18.06
N ILE A 311 15.24 -7.95 16.87
CA ILE A 311 13.99 -7.21 16.63
C ILE A 311 12.94 -8.11 15.95
N PRO A 312 11.64 -7.81 16.03
CA PRO A 312 10.61 -8.59 15.36
C PRO A 312 10.85 -8.76 13.87
N ILE A 313 10.56 -9.94 13.33
CA ILE A 313 10.56 -10.24 11.89
C ILE A 313 9.11 -10.49 11.47
N PHE A 314 8.58 -9.64 10.60
CA PHE A 314 7.25 -9.82 10.01
C PHE A 314 7.35 -10.60 8.71
N MET A 315 6.62 -11.70 8.62
CA MET A 315 6.55 -12.60 7.46
C MET A 315 5.11 -12.70 6.97
N PRO A 316 4.58 -11.63 6.34
CA PRO A 316 3.14 -11.59 6.01
C PRO A 316 2.70 -12.64 5.01
N LEU A 317 3.63 -13.28 4.28
CA LEU A 317 3.35 -14.27 3.26
C LEU A 317 3.52 -15.72 3.73
N VAL A 318 3.95 -15.96 4.97
CA VAL A 318 4.43 -17.26 5.44
C VAL A 318 3.45 -18.43 5.24
N GLY A 319 2.15 -18.16 5.28
CA GLY A 319 1.09 -19.17 5.10
C GLY A 319 0.21 -18.95 3.87
N MET A 320 0.67 -18.16 2.88
CA MET A 320 -0.13 -17.86 1.70
C MET A 320 0.21 -18.77 0.53
N ASP A 321 -0.79 -19.15 -0.26
CA ASP A 321 -0.58 -19.82 -1.53
C ASP A 321 0.09 -18.88 -2.55
N LYS A 322 0.99 -19.43 -3.37
CA LYS A 322 1.71 -18.63 -4.40
C LYS A 322 0.78 -17.90 -5.35
N LYS A 323 -0.37 -18.52 -5.72
CA LYS A 323 -1.38 -17.91 -6.58
C LYS A 323 -1.97 -16.62 -5.98
N ASP A 324 -2.16 -16.60 -4.64
CA ASP A 324 -2.75 -15.44 -3.96
C ASP A 324 -1.74 -14.29 -3.89
N ILE A 325 -0.45 -14.62 -3.67
CA ILE A 325 0.64 -13.64 -3.73
C ILE A 325 0.74 -13.04 -5.15
N ILE A 326 0.65 -13.85 -6.20
CA ILE A 326 0.65 -13.38 -7.60
C ILE A 326 -0.57 -12.51 -7.89
N SER A 327 -1.74 -12.85 -7.34
CA SER A 327 -2.95 -12.03 -7.48
C SER A 327 -2.76 -10.62 -6.90
N ILE A 328 -2.19 -10.54 -5.69
CA ILE A 328 -1.87 -9.25 -5.05
C ILE A 328 -0.80 -8.50 -5.87
N ALA A 329 0.26 -9.19 -6.33
CA ALA A 329 1.30 -8.55 -7.16
C ALA A 329 0.73 -7.92 -8.44
N ARG A 330 -0.27 -8.58 -9.06
CA ARG A 330 -0.99 -8.05 -10.22
C ARG A 330 -1.85 -6.83 -9.85
N GLU A 331 -2.59 -6.92 -8.75
CA GLU A 331 -3.44 -5.82 -8.25
C GLU A 331 -2.62 -4.55 -7.95
N ILE A 332 -1.45 -4.70 -7.35
CA ILE A 332 -0.58 -3.57 -7.01
C ILE A 332 0.36 -3.13 -8.14
N GLY A 333 0.32 -3.82 -9.29
CA GLY A 333 1.08 -3.48 -10.49
C GLY A 333 2.57 -3.84 -10.42
N THR A 334 2.99 -4.73 -9.50
CA THR A 334 4.41 -5.13 -9.37
C THR A 334 4.77 -6.39 -10.15
N LEU A 335 3.77 -7.16 -10.63
CA LEU A 335 4.01 -8.47 -11.24
C LEU A 335 4.88 -8.36 -12.49
N ASP A 336 4.53 -7.49 -13.44
CA ASP A 336 5.21 -7.39 -14.74
C ASP A 336 6.69 -7.01 -14.56
N THR A 337 6.99 -6.07 -13.67
CA THR A 337 8.36 -5.73 -13.32
C THR A 337 9.07 -6.90 -12.62
N SER A 338 8.39 -7.61 -11.71
CA SER A 338 8.98 -8.73 -10.96
C SER A 338 9.42 -9.91 -11.83
N ILE A 339 8.73 -10.15 -12.96
CA ILE A 339 9.04 -11.27 -13.86
C ILE A 339 10.10 -10.94 -14.92
N LEU A 340 10.62 -9.70 -14.96
CA LEU A 340 11.73 -9.35 -15.86
C LEU A 340 12.95 -10.23 -15.57
N PRO A 341 13.71 -10.65 -16.61
CA PRO A 341 14.76 -11.67 -16.52
C PRO A 341 16.10 -11.13 -15.96
N TYR A 342 16.04 -10.32 -14.91
CA TYR A 342 17.21 -9.80 -14.21
C TYR A 342 17.34 -10.50 -12.87
N GLU A 343 18.45 -11.23 -12.68
CA GLU A 343 18.67 -12.10 -11.53
C GLU A 343 19.08 -11.34 -10.27
N ASP A 344 18.58 -11.79 -9.12
CA ASP A 344 18.94 -11.28 -7.80
C ASP A 344 20.25 -11.87 -7.29
N CYS A 345 20.87 -11.22 -6.30
CA CYS A 345 22.09 -11.68 -5.65
C CYS A 345 21.97 -13.10 -5.06
N CYS A 346 20.78 -13.53 -4.68
CA CYS A 346 20.54 -14.85 -4.07
C CYS A 346 20.73 -16.03 -5.04
N THR A 347 20.72 -15.80 -6.36
CA THR A 347 20.86 -16.84 -7.38
C THR A 347 22.30 -17.02 -7.87
N VAL A 348 23.19 -16.09 -7.56
CA VAL A 348 24.57 -16.04 -8.10
C VAL A 348 25.41 -17.29 -7.72
N PHE A 349 25.33 -17.75 -6.48
CA PHE A 349 26.08 -18.89 -5.97
C PHE A 349 25.17 -19.92 -5.32
N THR A 350 24.16 -20.41 -6.09
CA THR A 350 23.21 -21.40 -5.58
C THR A 350 23.87 -22.77 -5.38
N PRO A 351 23.82 -23.35 -4.18
CA PRO A 351 24.38 -24.67 -3.92
C PRO A 351 23.61 -25.76 -4.67
N LYS A 352 24.34 -26.80 -5.18
CA LYS A 352 23.71 -27.95 -5.83
C LYS A 352 22.83 -28.76 -4.88
N HIS A 353 23.26 -28.88 -3.62
CA HIS A 353 22.58 -29.64 -2.57
C HIS A 353 22.42 -28.80 -1.30
N PRO A 354 21.44 -27.87 -1.24
CA PRO A 354 21.26 -27.02 -0.09
C PRO A 354 20.81 -27.78 1.15
N LYS A 355 21.29 -27.41 2.33
CA LYS A 355 20.90 -27.99 3.60
C LYS A 355 19.49 -27.52 3.98
N THR A 356 18.51 -28.42 3.91
CA THR A 356 17.10 -28.12 4.19
C THR A 356 16.70 -28.26 5.66
N LYS A 357 17.47 -29.04 6.44
CA LYS A 357 17.27 -29.25 7.89
C LYS A 357 18.53 -28.89 8.67
N PRO A 358 18.94 -27.62 8.69
CA PRO A 358 20.09 -27.18 9.43
C PRO A 358 19.79 -27.09 10.93
N THR A 359 20.83 -27.32 11.76
CA THR A 359 20.81 -26.87 13.15
C THR A 359 21.63 -25.57 13.28
N LEU A 360 21.29 -24.75 14.28
CA LEU A 360 22.03 -23.51 14.53
C LEU A 360 23.52 -23.79 14.77
N GLY A 361 23.84 -24.84 15.54
CA GLY A 361 25.22 -25.25 15.81
C GLY A 361 26.00 -25.61 14.54
N GLN A 362 25.36 -26.29 13.56
CA GLN A 362 26.02 -26.63 12.29
C GLN A 362 26.36 -25.37 11.50
N VAL A 363 25.43 -24.42 11.39
CA VAL A 363 25.64 -23.19 10.60
C VAL A 363 26.66 -22.28 11.27
N VAL A 364 26.57 -22.08 12.59
CA VAL A 364 27.58 -21.31 13.35
C VAL A 364 28.99 -21.93 13.24
N ASN A 365 29.06 -23.26 13.23
CA ASN A 365 30.34 -23.92 13.01
C ASN A 365 30.86 -23.74 11.57
N ALA A 366 29.99 -23.78 10.57
CA ALA A 366 30.35 -23.59 9.18
C ALA A 366 30.85 -22.16 8.89
N GLU A 367 30.31 -21.13 9.57
CA GLU A 367 30.69 -19.72 9.39
C GLU A 367 31.88 -19.27 10.26
N LYS A 368 32.47 -20.12 11.13
CA LYS A 368 33.56 -19.78 12.06
C LYS A 368 34.81 -19.21 11.41
N LYS A 369 35.08 -19.56 10.15
CA LYS A 369 36.26 -19.08 9.42
C LYS A 369 36.09 -17.64 8.90
N LEU A 370 34.90 -17.09 8.97
CA LEU A 370 34.58 -15.73 8.50
C LEU A 370 34.77 -14.73 9.64
N ASP A 371 35.49 -13.65 9.37
CA ASP A 371 35.47 -12.47 10.23
C ASP A 371 34.17 -11.68 9.96
N ARG A 372 33.08 -12.11 10.64
CA ARG A 372 31.73 -11.55 10.44
C ARG A 372 31.69 -10.06 10.68
N GLU A 373 32.30 -9.59 11.80
CA GLU A 373 32.23 -8.17 12.17
C GLU A 373 32.95 -7.29 11.14
N ALA A 374 34.15 -7.69 10.69
CA ALA A 374 34.88 -6.94 9.68
C ALA A 374 34.14 -6.91 8.33
N LEU A 375 33.54 -8.03 7.89
CA LEU A 375 32.77 -8.11 6.65
C LEU A 375 31.51 -7.21 6.72
N ILE A 376 30.78 -7.26 7.83
CA ILE A 376 29.59 -6.44 8.05
C ILE A 376 29.95 -4.95 8.13
N ALA A 377 31.03 -4.61 8.85
CA ALA A 377 31.47 -3.22 8.96
C ALA A 377 31.77 -2.62 7.58
N ARG A 378 32.53 -3.33 6.72
CA ARG A 378 32.80 -2.86 5.34
C ARG A 378 31.56 -2.75 4.48
N ALA A 379 30.60 -3.68 4.60
CA ALA A 379 29.35 -3.61 3.87
C ALA A 379 28.52 -2.39 4.29
N LEU A 380 28.61 -1.95 5.54
CA LEU A 380 27.89 -0.80 6.08
C LEU A 380 28.58 0.55 5.78
N GLU A 381 29.87 0.59 5.44
CA GLU A 381 30.60 1.83 5.15
C GLU A 381 30.07 2.57 3.90
N ASN A 382 29.59 1.84 2.90
CA ASN A 382 29.23 2.38 1.59
C ASN A 382 27.78 2.04 1.21
N VAL A 383 26.82 2.23 2.13
CA VAL A 383 25.39 2.05 1.84
C VAL A 383 24.89 3.23 1.03
N GLU A 384 24.46 2.96 -0.19
CA GLU A 384 23.82 3.96 -1.06
C GLU A 384 22.35 4.12 -0.66
N LYS A 385 21.91 5.35 -0.35
CA LYS A 385 20.52 5.64 0.03
C LYS A 385 19.78 6.33 -1.11
N ILE A 386 18.79 5.65 -1.68
CA ILE A 386 17.94 6.13 -2.77
C ILE A 386 16.55 6.42 -2.22
N LYS A 387 16.11 7.68 -2.29
CA LYS A 387 14.74 8.05 -1.95
C LYS A 387 13.85 7.84 -3.15
N VAL A 388 12.73 7.13 -2.96
CA VAL A 388 11.83 6.72 -4.03
C VAL A 388 10.41 7.15 -3.72
N THR A 389 9.73 7.69 -4.73
CA THR A 389 8.28 7.98 -4.71
C THR A 389 7.63 7.50 -6.01
N TYR A 390 6.33 7.21 -5.99
CA TYR A 390 5.59 6.76 -7.18
C TYR A 390 5.66 7.74 -8.36
N HIS A 391 5.92 9.01 -8.07
CA HIS A 391 5.95 10.07 -9.08
C HIS A 391 7.34 10.30 -9.69
N ASP A 392 8.35 9.55 -9.26
CA ASP A 392 9.64 9.57 -9.92
C ASP A 392 9.51 8.91 -11.32
N GLU A 393 10.38 9.26 -12.24
CA GLU A 393 10.36 8.64 -13.57
C GLU A 393 10.62 7.13 -13.45
N PRO A 394 9.87 6.28 -14.21
CA PRO A 394 10.15 4.86 -14.28
C PRO A 394 11.58 4.60 -14.75
N LEU A 395 12.23 3.60 -14.16
CA LEU A 395 13.61 3.20 -14.53
C LEU A 395 13.65 2.10 -15.59
N LEU A 396 12.51 1.43 -15.83
CA LEU A 396 12.38 0.30 -16.77
C LEU A 396 11.12 0.47 -17.64
#